data_319b840dc6f40e7d85f94419a2a87dc2
#
_entry.id   319b840dc6f40e7d85f94419a2a87dc2
#
_cell.length_a   1.000
_cell.length_b   1.000
_cell.length_c   1.000
_cell.angle_alpha   90.00
_cell.angle_beta   90.00
_cell.angle_gamma   90.00
#
_symmetry.space_group_name_H-M   'P 1'
#
loop_
_entity.id
_entity.type
_entity.pdbx_description
1 polymer ?
#
loop_
_entity_poly.entity_id
_entity_poly.type
_entity_poly.pdbx_seq_one_letter_code
_entity_poly.pdbx_strand_id
1 'polypeptide(L)'
;LLTAAFITIPCAVIFFFFVFVLYIFLGVSDVPLYKLESGMVNGNEENVGCGGSGYCSRANGSYEIRVSLFVFNIALLCFLGTLLLIVFGGVGLIALPLDMILAWWNRPTAIDLAIFQRKKDEIHTKAGELLAQARDLQELQRHKKRLTIKQRLQIRSLKKQSYFMELDYEELKVSYEERGGNPLKYWVLLPLAIFGIALTVVWTIHLFLYVLCKPPLFPALNLVFWFMDIIVPMSGTVVYAIFIFYLLLATLRGVMKVGIRLLFFAVHPMAKGKTLMNSFLFNCLIIILTCVALVNFSVTAFGMYVRDTAIHLLFGVQIRNLRLLVFFYNWWILALYGVMCVSIVWFLFFPADRKKEIKEK
;
A
#
# COMPACT_ATOMS: atom_id res chain seq x y z
N LEU A 1 -26.51 -22.07 0.75
CA LEU A 1 -25.41 -22.58 -0.08
C LEU A 1 -25.84 -22.73 -1.54
N LEU A 2 -26.92 -23.47 -1.86
CA LEU A 2 -27.43 -23.69 -3.22
C LEU A 2 -27.75 -22.38 -3.96
N THR A 3 -28.46 -21.44 -3.34
CA THR A 3 -28.78 -20.12 -3.92
C THR A 3 -27.56 -19.27 -4.22
N ALA A 4 -26.54 -19.31 -3.35
CA ALA A 4 -25.26 -18.64 -3.61
C ALA A 4 -24.53 -19.27 -4.81
N ALA A 5 -24.47 -20.60 -4.89
CA ALA A 5 -23.85 -21.32 -6.01
C ALA A 5 -24.55 -21.03 -7.34
N PHE A 6 -25.89 -20.94 -7.35
CA PHE A 6 -26.68 -20.58 -8.56
C PHE A 6 -26.35 -19.19 -9.11
N ILE A 7 -25.92 -18.25 -8.29
CA ILE A 7 -25.53 -16.91 -8.72
C ILE A 7 -24.04 -16.86 -9.05
N THR A 8 -23.18 -17.47 -8.23
CA THR A 8 -21.71 -17.36 -8.40
C THR A 8 -21.21 -18.10 -9.63
N ILE A 9 -21.77 -19.27 -9.95
CA ILE A 9 -21.32 -20.06 -11.12
C ILE A 9 -21.58 -19.32 -12.44
N PRO A 10 -22.80 -18.82 -12.75
CA PRO A 10 -23.02 -18.04 -13.97
C PRO A 10 -22.18 -16.77 -14.03
N CYS A 11 -22.03 -16.05 -12.92
CA CYS A 11 -21.17 -14.86 -12.86
C CYS A 11 -19.72 -15.20 -13.17
N ALA A 12 -19.19 -16.30 -12.65
CA ALA A 12 -17.84 -16.75 -12.94
C ALA A 12 -17.67 -17.13 -14.42
N VAL A 13 -18.63 -17.86 -15.00
CA VAL A 13 -18.60 -18.22 -16.43
C VAL A 13 -18.61 -16.96 -17.31
N ILE A 14 -19.47 -16.00 -17.04
CA ILE A 14 -19.51 -14.71 -17.76
C ILE A 14 -18.19 -13.97 -17.63
N PHE A 15 -17.62 -13.93 -16.42
CA PHE A 15 -16.34 -13.28 -16.17
C PHE A 15 -15.21 -13.95 -16.97
N PHE A 16 -15.09 -15.27 -16.94
CA PHE A 16 -14.06 -16.01 -17.70
C PHE A 16 -14.25 -15.85 -19.20
N PHE A 17 -15.49 -15.85 -19.70
CA PHE A 17 -15.79 -15.58 -21.09
C PHE A 17 -15.34 -14.15 -21.49
N PHE A 18 -15.63 -13.15 -20.68
CA PHE A 18 -15.21 -11.78 -20.90
C PHE A 18 -13.68 -11.65 -20.93
N VAL A 19 -12.98 -12.27 -19.98
CA VAL A 19 -11.51 -12.29 -19.95
C VAL A 19 -10.94 -12.98 -21.18
N PHE A 20 -11.57 -14.07 -21.65
CA PHE A 20 -11.14 -14.77 -22.86
C PHE A 20 -11.32 -13.92 -24.11
N VAL A 21 -12.43 -13.20 -24.22
CA VAL A 21 -12.64 -12.24 -25.33
C VAL A 21 -11.59 -11.12 -25.30
N LEU A 22 -11.33 -10.55 -24.12
CA LEU A 22 -10.25 -9.55 -23.97
C LEU A 22 -8.88 -10.11 -24.36
N TYR A 23 -8.59 -11.35 -24.02
CA TYR A 23 -7.34 -12.01 -24.40
C TYR A 23 -7.16 -12.13 -25.91
N ILE A 24 -8.22 -12.44 -26.67
CA ILE A 24 -8.15 -12.55 -28.14
C ILE A 24 -7.71 -11.23 -28.75
N PHE A 25 -8.22 -10.10 -28.26
CA PHE A 25 -7.93 -8.76 -28.82
C PHE A 25 -6.69 -8.11 -28.24
N LEU A 26 -6.39 -8.33 -26.97
CA LEU A 26 -5.37 -7.59 -26.21
C LEU A 26 -4.18 -8.44 -25.76
N GLY A 27 -4.21 -9.75 -26.01
CA GLY A 27 -3.17 -10.70 -25.55
C GLY A 27 -1.89 -10.67 -26.41
N VAL A 28 -1.56 -9.50 -26.99
CA VAL A 28 -0.35 -9.28 -27.79
C VAL A 28 0.55 -8.27 -27.11
N SER A 29 1.81 -8.60 -26.96
CA SER A 29 2.87 -7.75 -26.42
C SER A 29 3.75 -7.24 -27.54
N ASP A 30 3.87 -5.92 -27.68
CA ASP A 30 4.68 -5.25 -28.68
C ASP A 30 6.05 -4.91 -28.10
N VAL A 31 7.00 -5.84 -28.21
CA VAL A 31 8.33 -5.69 -27.63
C VAL A 31 9.20 -4.81 -28.55
N PRO A 32 9.73 -3.67 -28.07
CA PRO A 32 10.58 -2.83 -28.89
C PRO A 32 11.90 -3.52 -29.19
N LEU A 33 12.31 -3.48 -30.47
CA LEU A 33 13.60 -4.00 -30.90
C LEU A 33 14.68 -2.93 -30.76
N TYR A 34 15.87 -3.36 -30.38
CA TYR A 34 17.06 -2.53 -30.34
C TYR A 34 18.05 -3.06 -31.36
N LYS A 35 18.58 -2.18 -32.21
CA LYS A 35 19.62 -2.51 -33.13
C LYS A 35 20.98 -2.35 -32.46
N LEU A 36 21.74 -3.43 -32.38
CA LEU A 36 23.14 -3.38 -31.97
C LEU A 36 23.94 -2.90 -33.17
N GLU A 37 24.56 -1.74 -33.07
CA GLU A 37 25.55 -1.33 -34.07
C GLU A 37 26.83 -2.11 -33.84
N SER A 38 27.26 -2.87 -34.87
CA SER A 38 28.48 -3.68 -34.86
C SER A 38 29.73 -2.79 -35.07
N GLY A 39 29.99 -1.89 -34.11
CA GLY A 39 31.16 -1.06 -34.08
C GLY A 39 31.96 -1.39 -32.84
N MET A 40 33.01 -2.20 -32.97
CA MET A 40 34.03 -2.49 -31.96
C MET A 40 33.48 -2.86 -30.58
N VAL A 41 33.02 -4.08 -30.45
CA VAL A 41 33.00 -4.78 -29.18
C VAL A 41 34.46 -5.16 -28.86
N ASN A 42 35.20 -4.27 -28.23
CA ASN A 42 36.42 -4.66 -27.53
C ASN A 42 35.98 -5.67 -26.49
N GLY A 43 36.28 -6.92 -26.70
CA GLY A 43 36.23 -8.16 -25.91
C GLY A 43 35.76 -8.25 -24.45
N ASN A 44 35.15 -7.23 -23.90
CA ASN A 44 34.53 -7.23 -22.60
C ASN A 44 33.00 -7.37 -22.77
N GLU A 45 32.49 -8.58 -22.56
CA GLU A 45 31.07 -8.93 -22.56
C GLU A 45 30.24 -8.11 -21.55
N GLU A 46 30.87 -7.37 -20.67
CA GLU A 46 30.21 -6.59 -19.60
C GLU A 46 29.43 -5.35 -20.08
N ASN A 47 29.60 -4.91 -21.33
CA ASN A 47 28.98 -3.68 -21.84
C ASN A 47 27.89 -3.89 -22.91
N VAL A 48 27.33 -5.07 -23.05
CA VAL A 48 26.21 -5.34 -23.97
C VAL A 48 24.86 -4.97 -23.31
N GLY A 49 24.84 -3.90 -22.56
CA GLY A 49 23.60 -3.33 -22.03
C GLY A 49 23.24 -2.06 -22.78
N CYS A 50 22.09 -2.03 -23.45
CA CYS A 50 21.54 -0.82 -24.07
C CYS A 50 21.16 0.28 -23.06
N GLY A 51 21.97 0.48 -22.05
CA GLY A 51 21.80 1.47 -21.01
C GLY A 51 22.84 2.58 -21.11
N GLY A 52 22.62 3.56 -21.99
CA GLY A 52 23.35 4.84 -21.92
C GLY A 52 24.68 4.96 -22.67
N SER A 53 25.25 3.89 -23.21
CA SER A 53 26.38 3.99 -24.12
C SER A 53 25.86 3.93 -25.57
N GLY A 54 26.29 4.81 -26.43
CA GLY A 54 25.80 5.04 -27.79
C GLY A 54 25.87 3.88 -28.83
N TYR A 55 25.93 2.65 -28.33
CA TYR A 55 26.03 1.43 -29.13
C TYR A 55 24.69 0.75 -29.46
N CYS A 56 23.59 1.20 -28.86
CA CYS A 56 22.27 0.65 -29.14
C CYS A 56 21.32 1.76 -29.55
N SER A 57 20.89 1.75 -30.79
CA SER A 57 19.79 2.58 -31.28
C SER A 57 18.48 1.79 -31.23
N ARG A 58 17.37 2.44 -30.86
CA ARG A 58 16.05 1.83 -30.98
C ARG A 58 15.76 1.56 -32.45
N ALA A 59 15.59 0.31 -32.82
CA ALA A 59 15.15 -0.03 -34.15
C ALA A 59 13.74 0.52 -34.40
N ASN A 60 13.43 1.02 -35.57
CA ASN A 60 12.09 1.43 -35.97
C ASN A 60 11.22 0.19 -36.22
N GLY A 61 10.97 -0.58 -35.14
CA GLY A 61 10.15 -1.77 -35.19
C GLY A 61 9.89 -2.36 -33.81
N SER A 62 8.80 -3.09 -33.71
CA SER A 62 8.47 -3.90 -32.58
C SER A 62 8.20 -5.33 -33.02
N TYR A 63 8.55 -6.29 -32.20
CA TYR A 63 8.22 -7.69 -32.40
C TYR A 63 6.97 -8.05 -31.63
N GLU A 64 5.97 -8.54 -32.32
CA GLU A 64 4.69 -8.93 -31.71
C GLU A 64 4.80 -10.34 -31.14
N ILE A 65 4.63 -10.47 -29.82
CA ILE A 65 4.61 -11.75 -29.13
C ILE A 65 3.21 -11.96 -28.57
N ARG A 66 2.57 -13.06 -28.97
CA ARG A 66 1.31 -13.47 -28.34
C ARG A 66 1.62 -14.13 -27.00
N VAL A 67 1.14 -13.52 -25.90
CA VAL A 67 1.33 -14.08 -24.55
C VAL A 67 0.38 -15.26 -24.32
N SER A 68 0.70 -16.14 -23.38
CA SER A 68 -0.23 -17.20 -22.97
C SER A 68 -1.42 -16.62 -22.18
N LEU A 69 -2.56 -17.33 -22.18
CA LEU A 69 -3.73 -16.93 -21.42
C LEU A 69 -3.39 -16.76 -19.91
N PHE A 70 -2.48 -17.60 -19.39
CA PHE A 70 -2.03 -17.52 -18.01
C PHE A 70 -1.29 -16.20 -17.73
N VAL A 71 -0.37 -15.80 -18.58
CA VAL A 71 0.36 -14.53 -18.50
C VAL A 71 -0.59 -13.34 -18.63
N PHE A 72 -1.58 -13.42 -19.51
CA PHE A 72 -2.61 -12.39 -19.64
C PHE A 72 -3.44 -12.20 -18.36
N ASN A 73 -3.83 -13.30 -17.69
CA ASN A 73 -4.51 -13.23 -16.40
C ASN A 73 -3.64 -12.57 -15.33
N ILE A 74 -2.34 -12.93 -15.26
CA ILE A 74 -1.40 -12.26 -14.35
C ILE A 74 -1.33 -10.76 -14.66
N ALA A 75 -1.29 -10.38 -15.94
CA ALA A 75 -1.26 -8.98 -16.36
C ALA A 75 -2.50 -8.20 -15.90
N LEU A 76 -3.70 -8.79 -15.98
CA LEU A 76 -4.92 -8.17 -15.46
C LEU A 76 -4.88 -8.03 -13.93
N LEU A 77 -4.41 -9.04 -13.21
CA LEU A 77 -4.24 -8.96 -11.76
C LEU A 77 -3.21 -7.88 -11.38
N CYS A 78 -2.09 -7.79 -12.12
CA CYS A 78 -1.10 -6.73 -11.95
C CYS A 78 -1.71 -5.36 -12.18
N PHE A 79 -2.52 -5.18 -13.21
CA PHE A 79 -3.18 -3.91 -13.51
C PHE A 79 -4.09 -3.46 -12.36
N LEU A 80 -5.01 -4.33 -11.92
CA LEU A 80 -5.89 -4.06 -10.79
C LEU A 80 -5.11 -3.80 -9.51
N GLY A 81 -4.11 -4.64 -9.23
CA GLY A 81 -3.24 -4.48 -8.08
C GLY A 81 -2.42 -3.19 -8.11
N THR A 82 -1.98 -2.73 -9.30
CA THR A 82 -1.23 -1.47 -9.43
C THR A 82 -2.10 -0.25 -9.12
N LEU A 83 -3.38 -0.25 -9.49
CA LEU A 83 -4.31 0.80 -9.09
C LEU A 83 -4.45 0.89 -7.56
N LEU A 84 -4.53 -0.27 -6.90
CA LEU A 84 -4.57 -0.34 -5.43
C LEU A 84 -3.23 0.07 -4.82
N LEU A 85 -2.10 -0.35 -5.42
CA LEU A 85 -0.75 0.01 -4.97
C LEU A 85 -0.50 1.52 -5.06
N ILE A 86 -0.96 2.21 -6.11
CA ILE A 86 -0.85 3.66 -6.24
C ILE A 86 -1.50 4.35 -5.02
N VAL A 87 -2.72 3.96 -4.66
CA VAL A 87 -3.44 4.58 -3.56
C VAL A 87 -2.84 4.18 -2.21
N PHE A 88 -2.75 2.88 -1.95
CA PHE A 88 -2.33 2.39 -0.65
C PHE A 88 -0.82 2.51 -0.42
N GLY A 89 -0.02 2.25 -1.45
CA GLY A 89 1.44 2.42 -1.39
C GLY A 89 1.83 3.89 -1.25
N GLY A 90 1.20 4.79 -2.04
CA GLY A 90 1.46 6.23 -1.95
C GLY A 90 1.13 6.83 -0.59
N VAL A 91 -0.03 6.47 -0.01
CA VAL A 91 -0.38 6.87 1.36
C VAL A 91 0.54 6.21 2.38
N GLY A 92 0.81 4.92 2.21
CA GLY A 92 1.54 4.11 3.18
C GLY A 92 3.01 4.48 3.32
N LEU A 93 3.69 4.85 2.23
CA LEU A 93 5.08 5.32 2.25
C LEU A 93 5.28 6.54 3.15
N ILE A 94 4.27 7.41 3.22
CA ILE A 94 4.29 8.58 4.10
C ILE A 94 3.76 8.23 5.50
N ALA A 95 2.67 7.47 5.56
CA ALA A 95 2.00 7.15 6.82
C ALA A 95 2.81 6.23 7.73
N LEU A 96 3.54 5.25 7.17
CA LEU A 96 4.26 4.26 7.98
C LEU A 96 5.31 4.90 8.89
N PRO A 97 6.31 5.65 8.39
CA PRO A 97 7.32 6.27 9.25
C PRO A 97 6.71 7.38 10.13
N LEU A 98 5.74 8.14 9.63
CA LEU A 98 5.08 9.19 10.40
C LEU A 98 4.32 8.62 11.59
N ASP A 99 3.57 7.54 11.41
CA ASP A 99 2.83 6.90 12.49
C ASP A 99 3.77 6.30 13.56
N MET A 100 4.94 5.81 13.16
CA MET A 100 5.96 5.34 14.10
C MET A 100 6.52 6.48 14.96
N ILE A 101 6.81 7.65 14.35
CA ILE A 101 7.25 8.85 15.07
C ILE A 101 6.14 9.32 16.01
N LEU A 102 4.89 9.41 15.54
CA LEU A 102 3.76 9.84 16.36
C LEU A 102 3.49 8.87 17.51
N ALA A 103 3.66 7.57 17.31
CA ALA A 103 3.54 6.57 18.37
C ALA A 103 4.65 6.73 19.43
N TRP A 104 5.88 7.05 19.01
CA TRP A 104 6.96 7.37 19.94
C TRP A 104 6.71 8.69 20.69
N TRP A 105 6.28 9.73 19.98
CA TRP A 105 5.98 11.04 20.57
C TRP A 105 4.83 10.99 21.57
N ASN A 106 3.76 10.27 21.23
CA ASN A 106 2.56 10.13 22.05
C ASN A 106 2.60 8.89 22.96
N ARG A 107 3.80 8.39 23.30
CA ARG A 107 3.91 7.23 24.19
C ARG A 107 3.23 7.49 25.53
N PRO A 108 2.54 6.49 26.11
CA PRO A 108 1.98 6.61 27.43
C PRO A 108 3.12 6.79 28.46
N THR A 109 2.95 7.76 29.33
CA THR A 109 3.88 8.03 30.45
C THR A 109 3.30 7.46 31.74
N ALA A 110 4.18 7.05 32.65
CA ALA A 110 3.76 6.60 33.97
C ALA A 110 3.01 7.73 34.69
N ILE A 111 1.84 7.41 35.28
CA ILE A 111 1.00 8.34 36.02
C ILE A 111 0.79 7.86 37.46
N ASP A 112 0.55 8.80 38.36
CA ASP A 112 0.24 8.52 39.74
C ASP A 112 -1.24 8.12 39.94
N LEU A 113 -1.55 7.45 41.06
CA LEU A 113 -2.89 6.97 41.42
C LEU A 113 -3.93 8.09 41.40
N ALA A 114 -3.57 9.27 41.91
CA ALA A 114 -4.49 10.41 41.98
C ALA A 114 -4.89 10.89 40.54
N ILE A 115 -3.93 10.93 39.61
CA ILE A 115 -4.19 11.28 38.21
C ILE A 115 -5.00 10.20 37.50
N PHE A 116 -4.70 8.92 37.82
CA PHE A 116 -5.45 7.80 37.26
C PHE A 116 -6.94 7.84 37.69
N GLN A 117 -7.21 8.03 38.97
CA GLN A 117 -8.58 8.11 39.48
C GLN A 117 -9.35 9.26 38.85
N ARG A 118 -8.75 10.47 38.83
CA ARG A 118 -9.39 11.63 38.21
C ARG A 118 -9.76 11.39 36.74
N LYS A 119 -8.82 10.89 35.94
CA LYS A 119 -9.07 10.61 34.52
C LYS A 119 -10.06 9.47 34.31
N LYS A 120 -10.05 8.46 35.19
CA LYS A 120 -11.04 7.38 35.19
C LYS A 120 -12.45 7.91 35.44
N ASP A 121 -12.61 8.82 36.39
CA ASP A 121 -13.91 9.43 36.72
C ASP A 121 -14.40 10.32 35.56
N GLU A 122 -13.49 11.06 34.89
CA GLU A 122 -13.84 11.82 33.68
C GLU A 122 -14.33 10.90 32.54
N ILE A 123 -13.67 9.78 32.34
CA ILE A 123 -14.09 8.78 31.30
C ILE A 123 -15.43 8.16 31.72
N HIS A 124 -15.62 7.84 32.98
CA HIS A 124 -16.86 7.26 33.50
C HIS A 124 -18.05 8.20 33.32
N THR A 125 -17.88 9.49 33.62
CA THR A 125 -18.89 10.53 33.38
C THR A 125 -19.30 10.63 31.92
N LYS A 126 -18.30 10.71 31.00
CA LYS A 126 -18.56 10.71 29.56
C LYS A 126 -19.24 9.43 29.09
N ALA A 127 -18.87 8.28 29.64
CA ALA A 127 -19.50 7.00 29.33
C ALA A 127 -20.98 7.01 29.72
N GLY A 128 -21.33 7.58 30.90
CA GLY A 128 -22.70 7.76 31.33
C GLY A 128 -23.54 8.61 30.39
N GLU A 129 -22.97 9.76 29.93
CA GLU A 129 -23.64 10.65 28.97
C GLU A 129 -23.89 9.94 27.63
N LEU A 130 -22.88 9.23 27.09
CA LEU A 130 -23.02 8.48 25.84
C LEU A 130 -24.03 7.35 25.95
N LEU A 131 -24.08 6.68 27.11
CA LEU A 131 -25.06 5.63 27.37
C LEU A 131 -26.48 6.18 27.38
N ALA A 132 -26.70 7.34 28.03
CA ALA A 132 -28.02 8.00 28.06
C ALA A 132 -28.47 8.35 26.62
N GLN A 133 -27.61 8.98 25.82
CA GLN A 133 -27.90 9.29 24.41
C GLN A 133 -28.17 8.02 23.56
N ALA A 134 -27.46 6.93 23.86
CA ALA A 134 -27.67 5.66 23.17
C ALA A 134 -29.02 5.03 23.51
N ARG A 135 -29.45 5.12 24.78
CA ARG A 135 -30.78 4.65 25.22
C ARG A 135 -31.91 5.42 24.58
N ASP A 136 -31.83 6.75 24.55
CA ASP A 136 -32.82 7.61 23.86
C ASP A 136 -32.98 7.25 22.39
N LEU A 137 -31.86 7.04 21.69
CA LEU A 137 -31.90 6.62 20.28
C LEU A 137 -32.43 5.20 20.09
N GLN A 138 -32.16 4.29 21.04
CA GLN A 138 -32.67 2.92 21.01
C GLN A 138 -34.19 2.88 21.22
N GLU A 139 -34.73 3.70 22.15
CA GLU A 139 -36.17 3.85 22.32
C GLU A 139 -36.85 4.41 21.07
N LEU A 140 -36.28 5.45 20.48
CA LEU A 140 -36.77 5.99 19.20
C LEU A 140 -36.76 4.93 18.08
N GLN A 141 -35.76 4.06 18.06
CA GLN A 141 -35.68 2.97 17.09
C GLN A 141 -36.74 1.89 17.30
N ARG A 142 -37.12 1.61 18.56
CA ARG A 142 -38.21 0.67 18.89
C ARG A 142 -39.57 1.18 18.39
N HIS A 143 -39.79 2.51 18.48
CA HIS A 143 -41.05 3.13 18.07
C HIS A 143 -41.16 3.40 16.56
N LYS A 144 -40.03 3.57 15.85
CA LYS A 144 -39.99 3.87 14.40
C LYS A 144 -39.31 2.75 13.62
N LYS A 145 -40.03 2.14 12.68
CA LYS A 145 -39.50 1.09 11.78
C LYS A 145 -38.34 1.55 10.88
N ARG A 146 -38.22 2.86 10.61
CA ARG A 146 -37.12 3.41 9.79
C ARG A 146 -36.51 4.64 10.49
N LEU A 147 -35.19 4.61 10.64
CA LEU A 147 -34.41 5.73 11.18
C LEU A 147 -34.20 6.81 10.11
N THR A 148 -34.32 8.06 10.50
CA THR A 148 -33.97 9.23 9.67
C THR A 148 -32.45 9.27 9.43
N ILE A 149 -32.00 9.89 8.33
CA ILE A 149 -30.57 10.04 8.01
C ILE A 149 -29.81 10.71 9.16
N LYS A 150 -30.39 11.73 9.80
CA LYS A 150 -29.83 12.42 10.97
C LYS A 150 -29.60 11.46 12.15
N GLN A 151 -30.55 10.59 12.45
CA GLN A 151 -30.43 9.59 13.52
C GLN A 151 -29.36 8.52 13.19
N ARG A 152 -29.23 8.10 11.94
CA ARG A 152 -28.15 7.19 11.51
C ARG A 152 -26.76 7.83 11.69
N LEU A 153 -26.62 9.11 11.37
CA LEU A 153 -25.38 9.86 11.60
C LEU A 153 -25.07 9.99 13.08
N GLN A 154 -26.09 10.24 13.94
CA GLN A 154 -25.91 10.27 15.41
C GLN A 154 -25.45 8.92 15.95
N ILE A 155 -26.07 7.80 15.54
CA ILE A 155 -25.63 6.45 15.92
C ILE A 155 -24.18 6.21 15.50
N ARG A 156 -23.79 6.67 14.30
CA ARG A 156 -22.41 6.52 13.81
C ARG A 156 -21.42 7.35 14.63
N SER A 157 -21.79 8.56 15.02
CA SER A 157 -20.96 9.42 15.88
C SER A 157 -20.82 8.82 17.30
N LEU A 158 -21.90 8.32 17.89
CA LEU A 158 -21.87 7.65 19.19
C LEU A 158 -20.97 6.40 19.18
N LYS A 159 -21.07 5.54 18.14
CA LYS A 159 -20.18 4.39 18.00
C LYS A 159 -18.73 4.82 17.88
N LYS A 160 -18.45 5.91 17.15
CA LYS A 160 -17.09 6.45 17.00
C LYS A 160 -16.57 6.97 18.34
N GLN A 161 -17.37 7.73 19.08
CA GLN A 161 -17.02 8.27 20.41
C GLN A 161 -16.79 7.16 21.45
N SER A 162 -17.66 6.13 21.48
CA SER A 162 -17.49 4.97 22.35
C SER A 162 -16.18 4.23 22.07
N TYR A 163 -15.83 4.06 20.78
CA TYR A 163 -14.58 3.41 20.40
C TYR A 163 -13.34 4.22 20.84
N PHE A 164 -13.35 5.54 20.67
CA PHE A 164 -12.23 6.37 21.14
C PHE A 164 -12.10 6.38 22.66
N MET A 165 -13.22 6.40 23.36
CA MET A 165 -13.22 6.35 24.82
C MET A 165 -12.67 5.01 25.35
N GLU A 166 -12.97 3.88 24.69
CA GLU A 166 -12.39 2.57 25.00
C GLU A 166 -10.85 2.59 24.83
N LEU A 167 -10.37 3.20 23.74
CA LEU A 167 -8.92 3.36 23.50
C LEU A 167 -8.25 4.28 24.54
N ASP A 168 -8.92 5.36 24.95
CA ASP A 168 -8.38 6.28 25.97
C ASP A 168 -8.32 5.61 27.33
N TYR A 169 -9.28 4.74 27.65
CA TYR A 169 -9.25 3.93 28.87
C TYR A 169 -8.15 2.87 28.84
N GLU A 170 -7.94 2.19 27.69
CA GLU A 170 -6.81 1.25 27.53
C GLU A 170 -5.46 1.97 27.69
N GLU A 171 -5.29 3.17 27.10
CA GLU A 171 -4.08 3.98 27.26
C GLU A 171 -3.87 4.41 28.71
N LEU A 172 -4.93 4.82 29.39
CA LEU A 172 -4.92 5.17 30.82
C LEU A 172 -4.50 3.99 31.69
N LYS A 173 -5.03 2.79 31.39
CA LYS A 173 -4.71 1.55 32.08
C LYS A 173 -3.24 1.18 31.92
N VAL A 174 -2.71 1.23 30.70
CA VAL A 174 -1.28 0.99 30.41
C VAL A 174 -0.40 2.01 31.13
N SER A 175 -0.81 3.29 31.17
CA SER A 175 -0.05 4.34 31.87
C SER A 175 0.05 4.11 33.37
N TYR A 176 -0.97 3.53 34.01
CA TYR A 176 -0.99 3.25 35.45
C TYR A 176 -0.46 1.86 35.78
N GLU A 177 -1.08 0.78 35.25
CA GLU A 177 -0.78 -0.61 35.63
C GLU A 177 0.59 -1.05 35.10
N GLU A 178 0.95 -0.66 33.86
CA GLU A 178 2.19 -1.03 33.21
C GLU A 178 3.26 0.08 33.28
N ARG A 179 3.02 1.13 34.08
CA ARG A 179 3.93 2.30 34.23
C ARG A 179 4.38 2.89 32.90
N GLY A 180 3.46 2.97 31.93
CA GLY A 180 3.73 3.47 30.59
C GLY A 180 4.06 2.37 29.56
N GLY A 181 3.95 1.10 29.95
CA GLY A 181 4.22 -0.05 29.07
C GLY A 181 5.70 -0.35 28.89
N ASN A 182 6.03 -1.24 27.96
CA ASN A 182 7.42 -1.65 27.71
C ASN A 182 8.21 -0.52 27.03
N PRO A 183 9.20 0.10 27.70
CA PRO A 183 9.99 1.20 27.14
C PRO A 183 10.82 0.76 25.93
N LEU A 184 11.25 -0.50 25.88
CA LEU A 184 12.06 -1.04 24.80
C LEU A 184 11.35 -0.91 23.45
N LYS A 185 10.03 -1.12 23.40
CA LYS A 185 9.21 -0.97 22.20
C LYS A 185 9.35 0.42 21.60
N TYR A 186 9.30 1.46 22.39
CA TYR A 186 9.38 2.85 21.93
C TYR A 186 10.80 3.25 21.56
N TRP A 187 11.82 2.70 22.24
CA TRP A 187 13.22 2.92 21.90
C TRP A 187 13.61 2.29 20.56
N VAL A 188 13.02 1.13 20.20
CA VAL A 188 13.24 0.50 18.89
C VAL A 188 12.41 1.21 17.80
N LEU A 189 11.24 1.73 18.14
CA LEU A 189 10.34 2.35 17.17
C LEU A 189 10.92 3.62 16.54
N LEU A 190 11.66 4.43 17.31
CA LEU A 190 12.25 5.68 16.81
C LEU A 190 13.35 5.44 15.74
N PRO A 191 14.40 4.61 15.99
CA PRO A 191 15.39 4.31 14.97
C PRO A 191 14.75 3.66 13.74
N LEU A 192 13.74 2.79 13.93
CA LEU A 192 13.03 2.16 12.83
C LEU A 192 12.23 3.19 11.99
N ALA A 193 11.67 4.20 12.64
CA ALA A 193 10.98 5.30 11.96
C ALA A 193 11.96 6.16 11.14
N ILE A 194 13.13 6.50 11.70
CA ILE A 194 14.19 7.25 11.00
C ILE A 194 14.70 6.45 9.81
N PHE A 195 14.94 5.16 9.98
CA PHE A 195 15.33 4.25 8.90
C PHE A 195 14.23 4.18 7.81
N GLY A 196 12.96 4.11 8.20
CA GLY A 196 11.82 4.13 7.29
C GLY A 196 11.73 5.44 6.48
N ILE A 197 12.00 6.61 7.09
CA ILE A 197 12.10 7.88 6.37
C ILE A 197 13.22 7.83 5.34
N ALA A 198 14.41 7.39 5.75
CA ALA A 198 15.56 7.28 4.87
C ALA A 198 15.26 6.37 3.68
N LEU A 199 14.66 5.19 3.92
CA LEU A 199 14.22 4.29 2.85
C LEU A 199 13.21 4.94 1.92
N THR A 200 12.20 5.66 2.45
CA THR A 200 11.21 6.36 1.64
C THR A 200 11.84 7.42 0.75
N VAL A 201 12.77 8.22 1.29
CA VAL A 201 13.46 9.28 0.54
C VAL A 201 14.33 8.69 -0.55
N VAL A 202 15.17 7.70 -0.21
CA VAL A 202 16.05 7.03 -1.18
C VAL A 202 15.24 6.36 -2.29
N TRP A 203 14.14 5.71 -1.93
CA TRP A 203 13.20 5.09 -2.86
C TRP A 203 12.58 6.11 -3.82
N THR A 204 12.06 7.21 -3.27
CA THR A 204 11.46 8.27 -4.05
C THR A 204 12.47 8.88 -5.05
N ILE A 205 13.68 9.21 -4.58
CA ILE A 205 14.75 9.74 -5.44
C ILE A 205 15.11 8.74 -6.55
N HIS A 206 15.24 7.46 -6.20
CA HIS A 206 15.57 6.42 -7.19
C HIS A 206 14.49 6.28 -8.28
N LEU A 207 13.22 6.26 -7.91
CA LEU A 207 12.11 6.22 -8.87
C LEU A 207 12.12 7.44 -9.80
N PHE A 208 12.40 8.62 -9.26
CA PHE A 208 12.50 9.84 -10.06
C PHE A 208 13.63 9.75 -11.08
N LEU A 209 14.84 9.41 -10.65
CA LEU A 209 16.03 9.40 -11.50
C LEU A 209 16.04 8.24 -12.51
N TYR A 210 15.53 7.08 -12.13
CA TYR A 210 15.64 5.87 -12.95
C TYR A 210 14.38 5.58 -13.78
N VAL A 211 13.18 5.80 -13.20
CA VAL A 211 11.94 5.36 -13.86
C VAL A 211 11.20 6.52 -14.53
N LEU A 212 11.13 7.69 -13.87
CA LEU A 212 10.39 8.84 -14.37
C LEU A 212 11.15 9.57 -15.48
N CYS A 213 12.46 9.76 -15.33
CA CYS A 213 13.29 10.39 -16.35
C CYS A 213 13.54 9.42 -17.51
N LYS A 214 13.31 9.88 -18.73
CA LYS A 214 13.57 9.12 -19.97
C LYS A 214 14.44 9.94 -20.91
N PRO A 215 15.70 9.55 -21.18
CA PRO A 215 16.39 8.35 -20.70
C PRO A 215 16.67 8.38 -19.19
N PRO A 216 16.90 7.21 -18.54
CA PRO A 216 17.26 7.15 -17.14
C PRO A 216 18.51 7.97 -16.83
N LEU A 217 18.43 8.89 -15.85
CA LEU A 217 19.57 9.74 -15.50
C LEU A 217 20.66 8.96 -14.76
N PHE A 218 20.26 8.21 -13.75
CA PHE A 218 21.21 7.44 -12.95
C PHE A 218 20.54 6.25 -12.23
N PRO A 219 20.99 5.01 -12.45
CA PRO A 219 20.44 3.81 -11.83
C PRO A 219 21.03 3.54 -10.45
N ALA A 220 21.01 4.53 -9.53
CA ALA A 220 21.75 4.52 -8.26
C ALA A 220 21.58 3.22 -7.46
N LEU A 221 20.37 2.82 -7.12
CA LEU A 221 20.15 1.62 -6.30
C LEU A 221 20.49 0.32 -7.04
N ASN A 222 20.28 0.26 -8.36
CA ASN A 222 20.68 -0.92 -9.14
C ASN A 222 22.20 -1.14 -9.08
N LEU A 223 22.98 -0.04 -9.19
CA LEU A 223 24.44 -0.10 -9.06
C LEU A 223 24.89 -0.47 -7.63
N VAL A 224 24.22 0.05 -6.63
CA VAL A 224 24.50 -0.30 -5.23
C VAL A 224 24.30 -1.79 -4.99
N PHE A 225 23.20 -2.39 -5.47
CA PHE A 225 22.92 -3.81 -5.30
C PHE A 225 23.96 -4.67 -6.02
N TRP A 226 24.27 -4.30 -7.27
CA TRP A 226 25.30 -4.99 -8.03
C TRP A 226 26.70 -4.90 -7.38
N PHE A 227 27.08 -3.72 -6.90
CA PHE A 227 28.34 -3.52 -6.17
C PHE A 227 28.40 -4.33 -4.86
N MET A 228 27.28 -4.40 -4.14
CA MET A 228 27.19 -5.23 -2.94
C MET A 228 27.40 -6.72 -3.25
N ASP A 229 26.83 -7.22 -4.35
CA ASP A 229 27.00 -8.61 -4.76
C ASP A 229 28.45 -8.95 -5.18
N ILE A 230 29.22 -7.96 -5.64
CA ILE A 230 30.65 -8.13 -5.92
C ILE A 230 31.45 -8.31 -4.63
N ILE A 231 31.11 -7.52 -3.58
CA ILE A 231 31.83 -7.57 -2.29
C ILE A 231 31.48 -8.86 -1.53
N VAL A 232 30.18 -9.11 -1.38
CA VAL A 232 29.65 -10.29 -0.69
C VAL A 232 28.56 -10.91 -1.55
N PRO A 233 28.74 -12.11 -2.10
CA PRO A 233 27.76 -12.76 -2.93
C PRO A 233 26.37 -12.80 -2.27
N MET A 234 25.33 -12.47 -3.00
CA MET A 234 23.91 -12.41 -2.58
C MET A 234 23.55 -11.26 -1.62
N SER A 235 24.48 -10.41 -1.18
CA SER A 235 24.16 -9.29 -0.28
C SER A 235 23.27 -8.24 -0.95
N GLY A 236 23.45 -7.98 -2.22
CA GLY A 236 22.57 -7.11 -3.01
C GLY A 236 21.15 -7.65 -3.07
N THR A 237 20.97 -8.98 -3.22
CA THR A 237 19.66 -9.62 -3.18
C THR A 237 18.97 -9.46 -1.83
N VAL A 238 19.72 -9.56 -0.72
CA VAL A 238 19.17 -9.32 0.64
C VAL A 238 18.71 -7.88 0.79
N VAL A 239 19.50 -6.91 0.36
CA VAL A 239 19.12 -5.48 0.42
C VAL A 239 17.92 -5.19 -0.47
N TYR A 240 17.88 -5.74 -1.67
CA TYR A 240 16.72 -5.69 -2.56
C TYR A 240 15.46 -6.24 -1.87
N ALA A 241 15.55 -7.39 -1.19
CA ALA A 241 14.45 -7.97 -0.44
C ALA A 241 13.97 -7.06 0.71
N ILE A 242 14.89 -6.37 1.42
CA ILE A 242 14.55 -5.40 2.46
C ILE A 242 13.74 -4.24 1.89
N PHE A 243 14.13 -3.70 0.73
CA PHE A 243 13.38 -2.64 0.06
C PHE A 243 11.95 -3.08 -0.32
N ILE A 244 11.80 -4.29 -0.87
CA ILE A 244 10.47 -4.81 -1.22
C ILE A 244 9.63 -5.06 0.03
N PHE A 245 10.23 -5.63 1.07
CA PHE A 245 9.55 -5.87 2.34
C PHE A 245 9.09 -4.56 3.00
N TYR A 246 9.94 -3.53 2.97
CA TYR A 246 9.55 -2.20 3.44
C TYR A 246 8.34 -1.64 2.66
N LEU A 247 8.34 -1.77 1.34
CA LEU A 247 7.24 -1.32 0.49
C LEU A 247 5.95 -2.11 0.77
N LEU A 248 6.06 -3.41 1.05
CA LEU A 248 4.94 -4.24 1.48
C LEU A 248 4.35 -3.73 2.80
N LEU A 249 5.19 -3.49 3.81
CA LEU A 249 4.74 -2.94 5.10
C LEU A 249 4.10 -1.56 4.94
N ALA A 250 4.68 -0.69 4.10
CA ALA A 250 4.12 0.61 3.78
C ALA A 250 2.73 0.47 3.14
N THR A 251 2.59 -0.42 2.16
CA THR A 251 1.31 -0.66 1.48
C THR A 251 0.25 -1.20 2.45
N LEU A 252 0.61 -2.16 3.30
CA LEU A 252 -0.28 -2.67 4.36
C LEU A 252 -0.72 -1.55 5.31
N ARG A 253 0.22 -0.67 5.70
CA ARG A 253 -0.11 0.48 6.53
C ARG A 253 -1.07 1.43 5.83
N GLY A 254 -0.88 1.67 4.54
CA GLY A 254 -1.78 2.47 3.72
C GLY A 254 -3.19 1.88 3.65
N VAL A 255 -3.33 0.57 3.44
CA VAL A 255 -4.63 -0.14 3.47
C VAL A 255 -5.33 0.06 4.82
N MET A 256 -4.59 -0.06 5.92
CA MET A 256 -5.15 0.13 7.27
C MET A 256 -5.54 1.59 7.55
N LYS A 257 -4.77 2.57 7.03
CA LYS A 257 -4.97 4.01 7.28
C LYS A 257 -6.12 4.59 6.47
N VAL A 258 -6.15 4.30 5.19
CA VAL A 258 -7.22 4.79 4.30
C VAL A 258 -8.54 4.12 4.66
N GLY A 259 -8.48 2.93 5.25
CA GLY A 259 -9.63 2.05 5.37
C GLY A 259 -10.16 1.78 3.96
N ILE A 260 -10.69 0.60 3.69
CA ILE A 260 -11.17 0.31 2.35
C ILE A 260 -12.47 1.09 2.11
N ARG A 261 -12.32 2.36 1.83
CA ARG A 261 -13.37 3.18 1.22
C ARG A 261 -13.11 3.16 -0.27
N LEU A 262 -13.63 2.14 -0.94
CA LEU A 262 -13.61 2.11 -2.39
C LEU A 262 -14.56 3.21 -2.88
N LEU A 263 -14.01 4.42 -3.13
CA LEU A 263 -14.70 5.64 -3.60
C LEU A 263 -15.94 6.03 -2.77
N PHE A 264 -16.99 5.22 -2.72
CA PHE A 264 -18.25 5.52 -2.03
C PHE A 264 -18.71 4.42 -1.07
N PHE A 265 -18.09 3.24 -1.11
CA PHE A 265 -18.45 2.12 -0.27
C PHE A 265 -17.44 1.98 0.88
N ALA A 266 -17.90 2.19 2.10
CA ALA A 266 -17.16 1.80 3.29
C ALA A 266 -17.17 0.26 3.34
N VAL A 267 -16.12 -0.35 2.80
CA VAL A 267 -15.91 -1.78 2.98
C VAL A 267 -15.46 -1.95 4.43
N HIS A 268 -16.11 -2.86 5.12
CA HIS A 268 -16.09 -3.06 6.55
C HIS A 268 -14.72 -2.81 7.21
N PRO A 269 -14.61 -1.89 8.18
CA PRO A 269 -13.37 -1.68 8.91
C PRO A 269 -13.00 -2.95 9.69
N MET A 270 -11.72 -3.32 9.65
CA MET A 270 -11.20 -4.36 10.53
C MET A 270 -11.13 -3.81 11.94
N ALA A 271 -11.93 -4.35 12.85
CA ALA A 271 -11.92 -4.03 14.26
C ALA A 271 -11.38 -5.21 15.06
N LYS A 272 -10.45 -4.95 15.98
CA LYS A 272 -9.85 -5.98 16.83
C LYS A 272 -10.94 -6.77 17.57
N GLY A 273 -11.01 -8.08 17.35
CA GLY A 273 -12.00 -8.97 17.98
C GLY A 273 -13.44 -8.89 17.46
N LYS A 274 -13.77 -8.01 16.48
CA LYS A 274 -15.13 -7.80 15.96
C LYS A 274 -15.21 -7.82 14.41
N THR A 275 -14.18 -8.33 13.74
CA THR A 275 -14.14 -8.37 12.26
C THR A 275 -15.01 -9.52 11.74
N LEU A 276 -15.93 -9.22 10.83
CA LEU A 276 -16.71 -10.22 10.14
C LEU A 276 -15.82 -11.03 9.18
N MET A 277 -16.07 -12.34 9.05
CA MET A 277 -15.28 -13.23 8.18
C MET A 277 -15.22 -12.74 6.72
N ASN A 278 -16.34 -12.25 6.19
CA ASN A 278 -16.39 -11.70 4.84
C ASN A 278 -15.49 -10.47 4.66
N SER A 279 -15.41 -9.62 5.69
CA SER A 279 -14.52 -8.45 5.68
C SER A 279 -13.06 -8.86 5.72
N PHE A 280 -12.74 -9.88 6.50
CA PHE A 280 -11.40 -10.43 6.58
C PHE A 280 -10.96 -11.02 5.23
N LEU A 281 -11.78 -11.86 4.61
CA LEU A 281 -11.50 -12.45 3.29
C LEU A 281 -11.31 -11.38 2.20
N PHE A 282 -12.14 -10.34 2.21
CA PHE A 282 -12.01 -9.25 1.25
C PHE A 282 -10.71 -8.46 1.43
N ASN A 283 -10.31 -8.19 2.68
CA ASN A 283 -9.02 -7.54 2.96
C ASN A 283 -7.84 -8.42 2.54
N CYS A 284 -7.91 -9.73 2.76
CA CYS A 284 -6.89 -10.67 2.28
C CYS A 284 -6.78 -10.64 0.75
N LEU A 285 -7.90 -10.61 0.03
CA LEU A 285 -7.91 -10.51 -1.43
C LEU A 285 -7.22 -9.24 -1.91
N ILE A 286 -7.50 -8.10 -1.30
CA ILE A 286 -6.85 -6.81 -1.65
C ILE A 286 -5.34 -6.88 -1.38
N ILE A 287 -4.92 -7.45 -0.27
CA ILE A 287 -3.50 -7.61 0.05
C ILE A 287 -2.82 -8.50 -0.99
N ILE A 288 -3.43 -9.64 -1.38
CA ILE A 288 -2.88 -10.52 -2.42
C ILE A 288 -2.75 -9.78 -3.76
N LEU A 289 -3.77 -9.05 -4.18
CA LEU A 289 -3.71 -8.24 -5.42
C LEU A 289 -2.60 -7.20 -5.37
N THR A 290 -2.43 -6.52 -4.24
CA THR A 290 -1.35 -5.54 -4.08
C THR A 290 0.03 -6.20 -4.05
N CYS A 291 0.17 -7.41 -3.52
CA CYS A 291 1.43 -8.17 -3.55
C CYS A 291 1.86 -8.51 -4.99
N VAL A 292 0.93 -8.93 -5.85
CA VAL A 292 1.24 -9.20 -7.27
C VAL A 292 1.73 -7.91 -7.96
N ALA A 293 1.06 -6.80 -7.73
CA ALA A 293 1.47 -5.51 -8.26
C ALA A 293 2.83 -5.04 -7.70
N LEU A 294 3.11 -5.37 -6.44
CA LEU A 294 4.38 -5.04 -5.81
C LEU A 294 5.56 -5.73 -6.50
N VAL A 295 5.40 -7.00 -6.90
CA VAL A 295 6.41 -7.72 -7.69
C VAL A 295 6.63 -7.01 -9.03
N ASN A 296 5.57 -6.69 -9.75
CA ASN A 296 5.67 -5.93 -11.01
C ASN A 296 6.35 -4.57 -10.82
N PHE A 297 6.01 -3.86 -9.74
CA PHE A 297 6.63 -2.60 -9.38
C PHE A 297 8.13 -2.74 -9.11
N SER A 298 8.53 -3.74 -8.35
CA SER A 298 9.93 -3.99 -8.01
C SER A 298 10.78 -4.28 -9.26
N VAL A 299 10.24 -5.06 -10.20
CA VAL A 299 10.89 -5.33 -11.50
C VAL A 299 11.03 -4.05 -12.32
N THR A 300 10.04 -3.16 -12.28
CA THR A 300 10.13 -1.89 -13.00
C THR A 300 11.16 -0.95 -12.35
N ALA A 301 11.20 -0.89 -11.02
CA ALA A 301 12.11 -0.02 -10.27
C ALA A 301 13.57 -0.51 -10.33
N PHE A 302 13.78 -1.82 -10.34
CA PHE A 302 15.11 -2.43 -10.33
C PHE A 302 15.42 -3.23 -11.60
N GLY A 303 14.86 -2.79 -12.73
CA GLY A 303 14.95 -3.50 -14.01
C GLY A 303 16.36 -3.81 -14.49
N MET A 304 17.35 -2.99 -14.14
CA MET A 304 18.76 -3.24 -14.47
C MET A 304 19.34 -4.37 -13.62
N TYR A 305 19.05 -4.39 -12.32
CA TYR A 305 19.56 -5.40 -11.40
C TYR A 305 18.93 -6.79 -11.64
N VAL A 306 17.62 -6.83 -11.95
CA VAL A 306 16.89 -8.09 -12.17
C VAL A 306 16.84 -8.53 -13.63
N ARG A 307 17.59 -7.88 -14.52
CA ARG A 307 17.51 -8.02 -15.99
C ARG A 307 17.59 -9.48 -16.47
N ASP A 308 18.50 -10.25 -15.90
CA ASP A 308 18.79 -11.61 -16.37
C ASP A 308 17.94 -12.68 -15.66
N THR A 309 16.86 -12.26 -15.01
CA THR A 309 15.96 -13.14 -14.30
C THR A 309 14.68 -13.46 -15.10
N ALA A 310 14.08 -14.65 -14.86
CA ALA A 310 12.80 -15.01 -15.45
C ALA A 310 11.66 -14.05 -15.03
N ILE A 311 11.77 -13.43 -13.85
CA ILE A 311 10.81 -12.43 -13.36
C ILE A 311 10.83 -11.18 -14.25
N HIS A 312 12.03 -10.73 -14.67
CA HIS A 312 12.13 -9.60 -15.57
C HIS A 312 11.57 -9.93 -16.96
N LEU A 313 11.79 -11.13 -17.47
CA LEU A 313 11.20 -11.56 -18.75
C LEU A 313 9.66 -11.52 -18.69
N LEU A 314 9.06 -11.97 -17.60
CA LEU A 314 7.61 -11.99 -17.43
C LEU A 314 7.04 -10.58 -17.24
N PHE A 315 7.48 -9.85 -16.22
CA PHE A 315 6.90 -8.56 -15.82
C PHE A 315 7.47 -7.39 -16.61
N GLY A 316 8.80 -7.37 -16.84
CA GLY A 316 9.48 -6.27 -17.50
C GLY A 316 9.35 -6.27 -19.02
N VAL A 317 9.18 -7.46 -19.65
CA VAL A 317 9.10 -7.59 -21.10
C VAL A 317 7.67 -7.93 -21.53
N GLN A 318 7.12 -9.07 -21.14
CA GLN A 318 5.83 -9.53 -21.65
C GLN A 318 4.66 -8.69 -21.14
N ILE A 319 4.54 -8.49 -19.84
CA ILE A 319 3.41 -7.77 -19.24
C ILE A 319 3.50 -6.27 -19.49
N ARG A 320 4.68 -5.69 -19.35
CA ARG A 320 4.89 -4.24 -19.51
C ARG A 320 4.54 -3.76 -20.92
N ASN A 321 4.86 -4.54 -21.96
CA ASN A 321 4.64 -4.18 -23.35
C ASN A 321 3.28 -4.68 -23.91
N LEU A 322 2.37 -5.15 -23.07
CA LEU A 322 1.04 -5.55 -23.49
C LEU A 322 0.27 -4.32 -24.03
N ARG A 323 -0.35 -4.41 -25.20
CA ARG A 323 -0.96 -3.28 -25.94
C ARG A 323 -1.83 -2.37 -25.08
N LEU A 324 -2.70 -2.94 -24.26
CA LEU A 324 -3.56 -2.17 -23.37
C LEU A 324 -2.78 -1.49 -22.23
N LEU A 325 -1.78 -2.16 -21.67
CA LEU A 325 -1.14 -1.77 -20.43
C LEU A 325 0.03 -0.80 -20.62
N VAL A 326 0.62 -0.73 -21.82
CA VAL A 326 1.74 0.17 -22.14
C VAL A 326 1.43 1.62 -21.78
N PHE A 327 0.24 2.11 -22.17
CA PHE A 327 -0.17 3.48 -21.85
C PHE A 327 -0.22 3.71 -20.35
N PHE A 328 -0.86 2.80 -19.63
CA PHE A 328 -1.00 2.89 -18.16
C PHE A 328 0.37 2.84 -17.46
N TYR A 329 1.25 1.92 -17.89
CA TYR A 329 2.58 1.78 -17.30
C TYR A 329 3.53 2.95 -17.56
N ASN A 330 3.19 3.85 -18.44
CA ASN A 330 3.95 5.09 -18.62
C ASN A 330 3.61 6.17 -17.59
N TRP A 331 2.39 6.17 -17.05
CA TRP A 331 1.86 7.25 -16.21
C TRP A 331 1.64 6.89 -14.74
N TRP A 332 1.60 5.62 -14.41
CA TRP A 332 1.25 5.18 -13.06
C TRP A 332 2.21 5.64 -11.96
N ILE A 333 3.50 5.81 -12.26
CA ILE A 333 4.47 6.33 -11.31
C ILE A 333 4.18 7.80 -11.00
N LEU A 334 3.81 8.59 -12.00
CA LEU A 334 3.40 9.97 -11.78
C LEU A 334 2.15 10.04 -10.88
N ALA A 335 1.19 9.13 -11.08
CA ALA A 335 0.03 9.01 -10.21
C ALA A 335 0.41 8.64 -8.77
N LEU A 336 1.40 7.74 -8.58
CA LEU A 336 1.93 7.41 -7.26
C LEU A 336 2.51 8.64 -6.55
N TYR A 337 3.32 9.45 -7.25
CA TYR A 337 3.85 10.71 -6.72
C TYR A 337 2.73 11.69 -6.35
N GLY A 338 1.71 11.81 -7.19
CA GLY A 338 0.55 12.65 -6.92
C GLY A 338 -0.14 12.24 -5.61
N VAL A 339 -0.36 10.94 -5.40
CA VAL A 339 -0.94 10.43 -4.15
C VAL A 339 -0.02 10.67 -2.95
N MET A 340 1.30 10.52 -3.10
CA MET A 340 2.27 10.82 -2.04
C MET A 340 2.22 12.30 -1.64
N CYS A 341 2.21 13.22 -2.60
CA CYS A 341 2.10 14.66 -2.34
C CYS A 341 0.79 15.01 -1.62
N VAL A 342 -0.34 14.49 -2.09
CA VAL A 342 -1.64 14.68 -1.43
C VAL A 342 -1.61 14.14 -0.01
N SER A 343 -0.96 13.00 0.21
CA SER A 343 -0.84 12.38 1.53
C SER A 343 0.01 13.23 2.48
N ILE A 344 1.11 13.79 2.01
CA ILE A 344 1.94 14.72 2.81
C ILE A 344 1.11 15.93 3.24
N VAL A 345 0.43 16.58 2.29
CA VAL A 345 -0.42 17.73 2.56
C VAL A 345 -1.52 17.36 3.56
N TRP A 346 -2.18 16.22 3.36
CA TRP A 346 -3.23 15.75 4.28
C TRP A 346 -2.71 15.55 5.70
N PHE A 347 -1.56 14.87 5.88
CA PHE A 347 -1.00 14.62 7.20
C PHE A 347 -0.42 15.86 7.86
N LEU A 348 0.01 16.86 7.11
CA LEU A 348 0.42 18.17 7.65
C LEU A 348 -0.76 18.96 8.20
N PHE A 349 -1.88 18.99 7.49
CA PHE A 349 -3.07 19.72 7.92
C PHE A 349 -3.92 18.95 8.94
N PHE A 350 -3.90 17.62 8.90
CA PHE A 350 -4.69 16.76 9.78
C PHE A 350 -3.82 15.72 10.51
N PRO A 351 -2.85 16.15 11.34
CA PRO A 351 -1.83 15.27 11.92
C PRO A 351 -2.37 14.22 12.89
N ALA A 352 -3.57 14.38 13.44
CA ALA A 352 -4.21 13.37 14.28
C ALA A 352 -5.70 13.70 14.46
N ASP A 353 -6.57 13.00 13.77
CA ASP A 353 -8.03 13.05 13.99
C ASP A 353 -8.43 12.75 15.45
N ARG A 354 -7.56 12.08 16.20
CA ARG A 354 -7.84 11.58 17.55
C ARG A 354 -7.73 12.63 18.64
N LYS A 355 -6.78 13.58 18.58
CA LYS A 355 -6.56 14.56 19.67
C LYS A 355 -7.39 15.83 19.57
N LYS A 356 -7.91 16.17 18.40
CA LYS A 356 -8.77 17.34 18.22
C LYS A 356 -10.14 17.19 18.86
N GLU A 357 -10.76 16.00 18.77
CA GLU A 357 -12.11 15.77 19.33
C GLU A 357 -12.14 15.75 20.87
N ILE A 358 -11.00 15.52 21.54
CA ILE A 358 -10.89 15.48 23.01
C ILE A 358 -10.49 16.84 23.58
N LYS A 359 -9.84 17.73 22.80
CA LYS A 359 -9.42 19.06 23.24
C LYS A 359 -10.44 20.17 22.96
N GLU A 360 -11.42 19.95 22.12
CA GLU A 360 -12.43 20.97 21.74
C GLU A 360 -13.73 20.91 22.57
N LYS A 361 -13.73 20.21 23.67
CA LYS A 361 -14.76 20.24 24.70
C LYS A 361 -14.07 20.29 26.06
#